data_aa897e29ef631b946e22de6a47fa3af8
#
_entry.id   aa897e29ef631b946e22de6a47fa3af8
#
_cell.length_a   1.000
_cell.length_b   1.000
_cell.length_c   1.000
_cell.angle_alpha   90.00
_cell.angle_beta   90.00
_cell.angle_gamma   90.00
#
_symmetry.space_group_name_H-M   'P 1'
#
loop_
_entity.id
_entity.type
_entity.pdbx_description
1 polymer ?
#
loop_
_entity_poly.entity_id
_entity_poly.type
_entity_poly.pdbx_seq_one_letter_code
_entity_poly.pdbx_strand_id
1 'polypeptide(L)'
;MGQFTRRNARLERVSAEGKRLRWPLTTYGDTPIDSRFLETRYGLASGVTVVGSVHEIVDLDPGRIFANESRELLKDIEAKGWPARRLSSLIACEPELLPASRSPESDGHLFVPTTLEGKVAGKVTDTPSGSRILSLRLDDEAVDVNFLTAWLNSEQGILSRRWAIQTSSSGRFTNPLWSAPGVLMQWADELIVPVPDHSTQLALASADKTLASFEAELEALRESVWASPDSAEEVVDRIAGAFDESFSSWLDQLPFPVASALWTAETAKPPGEQQRAYIHAWEAIVTFHATVLLSASRTDLGQSGEVEAAIRRALHDQHLSIERASFGTWVIIVERVTKEIRRALEDGDADEVARVRRAFGGLSRTGIERLISKRLVMKFNEVNRKRNRWLGHTGYTSEDEWKSQVLSLRSDLSELRQILGNVWTHLLLVRAGSSQLRRDGRLQAAEVVVGTRSPFVTQDFRVGEEMVHGDLYLVRDGSESPLRLGHFVQLRAAPSSAQYTTYFYNRTEGARVRMVSYQYGPDSEVQDDLQTFLTDFGALAMGEV
;
A
#
# COMPACT_ATOMS: atom_id res chain seq x y z
N MET A 1 -17.92 -41.86 -7.49
CA MET A 1 -16.99 -41.61 -6.37
C MET A 1 -17.09 -42.77 -5.42
N GLY A 2 -16.01 -43.51 -5.20
CA GLY A 2 -15.97 -44.57 -4.22
C GLY A 2 -15.74 -43.99 -2.84
N GLN A 3 -16.56 -44.38 -1.86
CA GLN A 3 -16.32 -44.09 -0.45
C GLN A 3 -15.34 -45.12 0.08
N PHE A 4 -14.30 -44.68 0.77
CA PHE A 4 -13.29 -45.56 1.34
C PHE A 4 -13.38 -45.56 2.86
N THR A 5 -13.53 -46.75 3.45
CA THR A 5 -13.41 -46.91 4.89
C THR A 5 -11.96 -47.16 5.31
N ARG A 6 -11.60 -46.72 6.51
CA ARG A 6 -10.23 -46.64 7.07
C ARG A 6 -9.40 -47.94 6.96
N ARG A 7 -10.01 -49.13 6.71
CA ARG A 7 -9.32 -50.40 6.80
C ARG A 7 -8.83 -50.98 5.47
N ASN A 8 -9.33 -50.56 4.30
CA ASN A 8 -9.09 -51.24 3.04
C ASN A 8 -8.77 -50.37 1.83
N ALA A 9 -8.62 -49.08 1.98
CA ALA A 9 -8.31 -48.22 0.86
C ALA A 9 -6.83 -48.36 0.45
N ARG A 10 -6.58 -48.82 -0.75
CA ARG A 10 -5.27 -48.91 -1.37
C ARG A 10 -5.37 -48.43 -2.79
N LEU A 11 -4.40 -47.59 -3.21
CA LEU A 11 -4.19 -47.34 -4.61
C LEU A 11 -3.33 -48.48 -5.15
N GLU A 12 -3.84 -49.21 -6.12
CA GLU A 12 -3.11 -50.29 -6.79
C GLU A 12 -2.86 -49.87 -8.23
N ARG A 13 -1.62 -50.00 -8.66
CA ARG A 13 -1.23 -49.89 -10.06
C ARG A 13 -0.52 -51.17 -10.48
N VAL A 14 -0.81 -51.61 -11.68
CA VAL A 14 -0.04 -52.66 -12.33
C VAL A 14 0.91 -51.96 -13.32
N SER A 15 2.22 -52.06 -13.11
CA SER A 15 3.22 -51.59 -14.07
C SER A 15 3.12 -52.37 -15.37
N ALA A 16 3.67 -51.79 -16.47
CA ALA A 16 3.78 -52.51 -17.74
C ALA A 16 4.54 -53.83 -17.63
N GLU A 17 5.29 -54.03 -16.54
CA GLU A 17 6.03 -55.26 -16.23
C GLU A 17 5.25 -56.20 -15.29
N GLY A 18 3.96 -55.95 -15.02
CA GLY A 18 3.11 -56.76 -14.16
C GLY A 18 3.35 -56.59 -12.65
N LYS A 19 4.19 -55.66 -12.22
CA LYS A 19 4.40 -55.36 -10.80
C LYS A 19 3.27 -54.51 -10.24
N ARG A 20 2.66 -54.96 -9.14
CA ARG A 20 1.63 -54.20 -8.41
C ARG A 20 2.30 -53.24 -7.42
N LEU A 21 2.12 -51.98 -7.64
CA LEU A 21 2.50 -50.93 -6.69
C LEU A 21 1.27 -50.58 -5.84
N ARG A 22 1.44 -50.54 -4.53
CA ARG A 22 0.35 -50.29 -3.58
C ARG A 22 0.72 -49.10 -2.69
N TRP A 23 -0.13 -48.09 -2.67
CA TRP A 23 -0.01 -46.97 -1.74
C TRP A 23 -1.16 -47.03 -0.73
N PRO A 24 -0.87 -46.99 0.58
CA PRO A 24 -1.91 -46.91 1.59
C PRO A 24 -2.57 -45.53 1.54
N LEU A 25 -3.87 -45.50 1.29
CA LEU A 25 -4.69 -44.30 1.44
C LEU A 25 -5.23 -44.23 2.87
N THR A 26 -4.80 -43.25 3.66
CA THR A 26 -5.38 -42.97 4.96
C THR A 26 -6.43 -41.89 4.83
N THR A 27 -7.71 -42.28 4.78
CA THR A 27 -8.84 -41.35 4.85
C THR A 27 -9.49 -41.44 6.22
N TYR A 28 -9.99 -40.32 6.74
CA TYR A 28 -10.81 -40.30 7.95
C TYR A 28 -12.28 -40.15 7.53
N GLY A 29 -13.08 -41.22 7.72
CA GLY A 29 -14.51 -41.24 7.41
C GLY A 29 -14.84 -41.25 5.92
N ASP A 30 -16.00 -40.74 5.56
CA ASP A 30 -16.57 -40.73 4.20
C ASP A 30 -16.04 -39.58 3.33
N THR A 31 -14.80 -39.16 3.50
CA THR A 31 -14.20 -38.08 2.72
C THR A 31 -14.01 -38.55 1.27
N PRO A 32 -14.62 -37.89 0.29
CA PRO A 32 -14.42 -38.22 -1.12
C PRO A 32 -12.96 -37.98 -1.52
N ILE A 33 -12.40 -38.93 -2.29
CA ILE A 33 -11.08 -38.77 -2.88
C ILE A 33 -11.28 -37.93 -4.15
N ASP A 34 -10.92 -36.68 -4.09
CA ASP A 34 -10.90 -35.74 -5.21
C ASP A 34 -9.47 -35.25 -5.47
N SER A 35 -9.31 -34.43 -6.49
CA SER A 35 -8.02 -33.81 -6.83
C SER A 35 -7.43 -33.04 -5.65
N ARG A 36 -8.23 -32.33 -4.89
CA ARG A 36 -7.83 -31.54 -3.74
C ARG A 36 -7.31 -32.41 -2.58
N PHE A 37 -7.92 -33.58 -2.34
CA PHE A 37 -7.41 -34.53 -1.37
C PHE A 37 -6.04 -35.07 -1.79
N LEU A 38 -5.87 -35.39 -3.07
CA LEU A 38 -4.61 -35.89 -3.62
C LEU A 38 -3.51 -34.82 -3.55
N GLU A 39 -3.83 -33.57 -3.87
CA GLU A 39 -2.92 -32.42 -3.71
C GLU A 39 -2.47 -32.23 -2.26
N THR A 40 -3.41 -32.17 -1.33
CA THR A 40 -3.13 -31.91 0.09
C THR A 40 -2.35 -33.05 0.75
N ARG A 41 -2.69 -34.30 0.42
CA ARG A 41 -2.13 -35.46 1.11
C ARG A 41 -0.87 -36.02 0.47
N TYR A 42 -0.76 -35.92 -0.85
CA TYR A 42 0.32 -36.56 -1.63
C TYR A 42 1.15 -35.52 -2.42
N GLY A 43 0.79 -34.26 -2.34
CA GLY A 43 1.48 -33.19 -3.06
C GLY A 43 1.38 -33.32 -4.58
N LEU A 44 0.30 -33.93 -5.07
CA LEU A 44 0.02 -34.05 -6.49
C LEU A 44 -0.60 -32.74 -6.99
N ALA A 45 -0.08 -32.19 -8.05
CA ALA A 45 -0.54 -30.90 -8.57
C ALA A 45 -1.92 -30.96 -9.22
N SER A 46 -2.50 -29.78 -9.41
CA SER A 46 -3.78 -29.56 -10.08
C SER A 46 -3.76 -30.16 -11.49
N GLY A 47 -4.69 -31.01 -11.80
CA GLY A 47 -4.81 -31.65 -13.13
C GLY A 47 -5.04 -33.15 -13.08
N VAL A 48 -4.89 -33.75 -11.91
CA VAL A 48 -5.27 -35.16 -11.73
C VAL A 48 -6.79 -35.27 -11.64
N THR A 49 -7.42 -35.66 -12.71
CA THR A 49 -8.86 -35.93 -12.71
C THR A 49 -9.09 -37.33 -12.17
N VAL A 50 -9.74 -37.44 -11.00
CA VAL A 50 -10.23 -38.70 -10.49
C VAL A 50 -11.53 -39.03 -11.20
N VAL A 51 -11.48 -39.90 -12.18
CA VAL A 51 -12.66 -40.36 -12.93
C VAL A 51 -13.08 -41.73 -12.41
N GLY A 52 -14.27 -41.82 -11.82
CA GLY A 52 -14.89 -43.07 -11.45
C GLY A 52 -14.43 -43.70 -10.14
N SER A 53 -14.32 -45.03 -10.10
CA SER A 53 -13.84 -45.77 -8.94
C SER A 53 -12.31 -45.81 -8.88
N VAL A 54 -11.73 -46.09 -7.71
CA VAL A 54 -10.26 -46.24 -7.53
C VAL A 54 -9.61 -47.21 -8.53
N HIS A 55 -10.38 -48.11 -9.13
CA HIS A 55 -9.92 -49.04 -10.16
C HIS A 55 -9.63 -48.39 -11.51
N GLU A 56 -10.19 -47.22 -11.75
CA GLU A 56 -10.02 -46.44 -13.00
C GLU A 56 -8.97 -45.33 -12.90
N ILE A 57 -8.35 -45.15 -11.74
CA ILE A 57 -7.23 -44.20 -11.58
C ILE A 57 -5.99 -44.86 -12.20
N VAL A 58 -5.84 -44.66 -13.51
CA VAL A 58 -4.86 -45.39 -14.31
C VAL A 58 -3.44 -44.85 -14.16
N ASP A 59 -3.23 -43.62 -13.65
CA ASP A 59 -1.91 -42.98 -13.63
C ASP A 59 -1.69 -42.07 -12.41
N LEU A 60 -1.59 -42.65 -11.23
CA LEU A 60 -1.11 -42.02 -10.01
C LEU A 60 0.34 -42.39 -9.70
N ASP A 61 1.18 -42.54 -10.71
CA ASP A 61 2.62 -42.60 -10.48
C ASP A 61 3.14 -41.18 -10.25
N PRO A 62 3.53 -40.81 -9.02
CA PRO A 62 4.07 -39.48 -8.75
C PRO A 62 5.20 -39.13 -9.72
N GLY A 63 6.06 -40.06 -10.07
CA GLY A 63 7.15 -39.86 -11.01
C GLY A 63 6.68 -39.42 -12.41
N ARG A 64 5.59 -40.00 -12.92
CA ARG A 64 5.03 -39.64 -14.22
C ARG A 64 4.31 -38.31 -14.21
N ILE A 65 3.56 -38.02 -13.12
CA ILE A 65 2.88 -36.72 -12.96
C ILE A 65 3.93 -35.62 -12.92
N PHE A 66 4.93 -35.76 -12.07
CA PHE A 66 6.01 -34.75 -11.99
C PHE A 66 6.81 -34.63 -13.29
N ALA A 67 7.05 -35.74 -14.00
CA ALA A 67 7.75 -35.68 -15.29
C ALA A 67 6.93 -34.94 -16.37
N ASN A 68 5.61 -35.07 -16.37
CA ASN A 68 4.75 -34.35 -17.31
C ASN A 68 4.68 -32.87 -16.96
N GLU A 69 4.47 -32.54 -15.69
CA GLU A 69 4.44 -31.15 -15.21
C GLU A 69 5.77 -30.43 -15.43
N SER A 70 6.89 -31.12 -15.21
CA SER A 70 8.21 -30.57 -15.50
C SER A 70 8.46 -30.32 -16.97
N ARG A 71 7.93 -31.16 -17.87
CA ARG A 71 8.00 -30.91 -19.32
C ARG A 71 7.15 -29.71 -19.72
N GLU A 72 5.98 -29.54 -19.14
CA GLU A 72 5.13 -28.38 -19.40
C GLU A 72 5.79 -27.11 -18.87
N LEU A 73 6.35 -27.15 -17.65
CA LEU A 73 7.13 -26.05 -17.10
C LEU A 73 8.31 -25.64 -18.00
N LEU A 74 9.07 -26.61 -18.50
CA LEU A 74 10.17 -26.32 -19.44
C LEU A 74 9.67 -25.68 -20.74
N LYS A 75 8.55 -26.16 -21.29
CA LYS A 75 7.92 -25.52 -22.46
C LYS A 75 7.49 -24.08 -22.18
N ASP A 76 6.94 -23.80 -20.99
CA ASP A 76 6.54 -22.48 -20.59
C ASP A 76 7.74 -21.53 -20.45
N ILE A 77 8.86 -22.02 -19.91
CA ILE A 77 10.12 -21.28 -19.82
C ILE A 77 10.68 -20.99 -21.21
N GLU A 78 10.72 -22.00 -22.07
CA GLU A 78 11.16 -21.86 -23.46
C GLU A 78 10.28 -20.90 -24.27
N ALA A 79 8.95 -20.96 -24.06
CA ALA A 79 8.00 -20.06 -24.72
C ALA A 79 8.19 -18.58 -24.33
N LYS A 80 8.67 -18.31 -23.11
CA LYS A 80 9.03 -16.96 -22.64
C LYS A 80 10.37 -16.48 -23.18
N GLY A 81 11.15 -17.36 -23.83
CA GLY A 81 12.50 -17.06 -24.32
C GLY A 81 13.53 -16.87 -23.21
N TRP A 82 13.25 -17.35 -21.99
CA TRP A 82 14.17 -17.24 -20.86
C TRP A 82 15.19 -18.39 -20.91
N PRO A 83 16.49 -18.11 -20.75
CA PRO A 83 17.49 -19.15 -20.66
C PRO A 83 17.22 -20.05 -19.44
N ALA A 84 17.16 -21.37 -19.66
CA ALA A 84 17.07 -22.36 -18.60
C ALA A 84 18.49 -22.79 -18.19
N ARG A 85 18.82 -22.66 -16.92
CA ARG A 85 20.13 -23.05 -16.35
C ARG A 85 19.96 -24.04 -15.21
N ARG A 86 20.96 -24.90 -15.01
CA ARG A 86 21.00 -25.78 -13.83
C ARG A 86 21.39 -24.94 -12.62
N LEU A 87 20.76 -25.19 -11.48
CA LEU A 87 21.09 -24.45 -10.25
C LEU A 87 22.59 -24.62 -9.89
N SER A 88 23.19 -25.78 -10.13
CA SER A 88 24.62 -26.02 -9.89
C SER A 88 25.51 -25.04 -10.65
N SER A 89 25.10 -24.60 -11.85
CA SER A 89 25.85 -23.61 -12.65
C SER A 89 25.74 -22.17 -12.15
N LEU A 90 24.87 -21.92 -11.18
CA LEU A 90 24.63 -20.61 -10.54
C LEU A 90 25.26 -20.52 -9.15
N ILE A 91 25.89 -21.60 -8.67
CA ILE A 91 26.55 -21.68 -7.36
C ILE A 91 28.03 -21.33 -7.53
N ALA A 92 28.49 -20.31 -6.81
CA ALA A 92 29.85 -19.80 -6.91
C ALA A 92 30.89 -20.63 -6.12
N CYS A 93 30.47 -21.36 -5.07
CA CYS A 93 31.36 -22.18 -4.25
C CYS A 93 30.64 -23.42 -3.69
N GLU A 94 31.40 -24.34 -3.10
CA GLU A 94 30.81 -25.54 -2.47
C GLU A 94 29.78 -25.16 -1.39
N PRO A 95 28.63 -25.86 -1.37
CA PRO A 95 27.57 -25.64 -0.39
C PRO A 95 28.00 -25.95 1.04
N GLU A 96 27.58 -25.12 1.98
CA GLU A 96 27.85 -25.32 3.40
C GLU A 96 26.58 -25.74 4.15
N LEU A 97 26.72 -26.72 5.04
CA LEU A 97 25.65 -27.11 5.96
C LEU A 97 25.81 -26.33 7.27
N LEU A 98 24.88 -25.40 7.52
CA LEU A 98 24.89 -24.55 8.71
C LEU A 98 23.87 -25.02 9.75
N PRO A 99 24.22 -24.98 11.07
CA PRO A 99 23.20 -25.05 12.11
C PRO A 99 22.35 -23.77 12.08
N ALA A 100 21.05 -23.87 12.31
CA ALA A 100 20.11 -22.75 12.28
C ALA A 100 20.46 -21.56 13.21
N SER A 101 21.37 -21.77 14.16
CA SER A 101 21.85 -20.75 15.09
C SER A 101 23.00 -19.88 14.53
N ARG A 102 23.54 -20.19 13.36
CA ARG A 102 24.68 -19.48 12.77
C ARG A 102 24.20 -18.68 11.55
N SER A 103 24.09 -17.38 11.73
CA SER A 103 23.80 -16.45 10.65
C SER A 103 25.12 -16.05 9.97
N PRO A 104 25.37 -16.39 8.71
CA PRO A 104 26.40 -15.70 7.95
C PRO A 104 25.85 -14.32 7.57
N GLU A 105 26.58 -13.28 7.89
CA GLU A 105 26.29 -11.87 7.56
C GLU A 105 26.68 -11.54 6.10
N SER A 106 26.37 -12.39 5.12
CA SER A 106 26.80 -12.12 3.76
C SER A 106 25.65 -12.07 2.78
N ASP A 107 25.57 -10.97 2.02
CA ASP A 107 24.72 -10.84 0.84
C ASP A 107 25.09 -11.91 -0.22
N GLY A 108 24.13 -12.31 -1.04
CA GLY A 108 24.37 -13.29 -2.11
C GLY A 108 24.25 -14.77 -1.71
N HIS A 109 23.76 -15.07 -0.51
CA HIS A 109 23.52 -16.45 -0.06
C HIS A 109 22.04 -16.84 -0.16
N LEU A 110 21.81 -18.04 -0.69
CA LEU A 110 20.52 -18.71 -0.70
C LEU A 110 20.48 -19.79 0.39
N PHE A 111 19.50 -19.76 1.25
CA PHE A 111 19.32 -20.71 2.35
C PHE A 111 18.21 -21.69 2.01
N VAL A 112 18.60 -22.95 1.83
CA VAL A 112 17.66 -24.03 1.49
C VAL A 112 17.46 -24.94 2.71
N PRO A 113 16.23 -25.07 3.23
CA PRO A 113 15.97 -25.96 4.35
C PRO A 113 16.21 -27.42 3.94
N THR A 114 16.69 -28.25 4.86
CA THR A 114 16.91 -29.67 4.63
C THR A 114 15.61 -30.48 4.53
N THR A 115 14.47 -29.84 4.79
CA THR A 115 13.14 -30.41 4.53
C THR A 115 12.63 -29.92 3.18
N LEU A 116 12.18 -30.83 2.34
CA LEU A 116 11.74 -30.56 0.95
C LEU A 116 10.61 -29.55 0.82
N GLU A 117 9.78 -29.41 1.84
CA GLU A 117 8.58 -28.58 1.88
C GLU A 117 8.85 -27.20 2.50
N GLY A 118 10.06 -26.99 3.01
CA GLY A 118 10.42 -25.71 3.64
C GLY A 118 10.59 -24.58 2.63
N LYS A 119 10.24 -23.37 3.04
CA LYS A 119 10.51 -22.15 2.26
C LYS A 119 12.03 -21.94 2.13
N VAL A 120 12.46 -21.60 0.94
CA VAL A 120 13.82 -21.13 0.67
C VAL A 120 13.90 -19.68 1.09
N ALA A 121 15.03 -19.24 1.66
CA ALA A 121 15.18 -17.88 2.16
C ALA A 121 16.46 -17.23 1.61
N GLY A 122 16.42 -15.92 1.39
CA GLY A 122 17.61 -15.10 1.12
C GLY A 122 18.30 -14.61 2.41
N LYS A 123 17.67 -14.82 3.58
CA LYS A 123 18.21 -14.49 4.91
C LYS A 123 17.92 -15.60 5.91
N VAL A 124 18.86 -15.86 6.82
CA VAL A 124 18.70 -16.91 7.84
C VAL A 124 17.52 -16.66 8.80
N THR A 125 17.21 -15.40 9.06
CA THR A 125 16.12 -14.99 9.96
C THR A 125 14.74 -15.50 9.51
N ASP A 126 14.58 -15.84 8.24
CA ASP A 126 13.32 -16.27 7.64
C ASP A 126 13.15 -17.80 7.67
N THR A 127 14.09 -18.52 8.28
CA THR A 127 14.05 -19.98 8.37
C THR A 127 13.53 -20.45 9.73
N PRO A 128 12.76 -21.58 9.79
CA PRO A 128 12.26 -22.12 11.05
C PRO A 128 13.42 -22.51 12.00
N SER A 129 13.31 -22.15 13.26
CA SER A 129 14.31 -22.50 14.29
C SER A 129 14.42 -24.02 14.48
N GLY A 130 15.67 -24.55 14.58
CA GLY A 130 15.95 -25.97 14.83
C GLY A 130 16.22 -26.82 13.59
N SER A 131 16.07 -26.29 12.38
CA SER A 131 16.38 -26.99 11.13
C SER A 131 17.86 -26.81 10.73
N ARG A 132 18.46 -27.84 10.14
CA ARG A 132 19.72 -27.67 9.42
C ARG A 132 19.43 -26.95 8.11
N ILE A 133 20.27 -26.01 7.74
CA ILE A 133 20.11 -25.13 6.59
C ILE A 133 21.32 -25.28 5.69
N LEU A 134 21.07 -25.40 4.40
CA LEU A 134 22.10 -25.36 3.38
C LEU A 134 22.30 -23.92 2.92
N SER A 135 23.50 -23.45 3.01
CA SER A 135 23.92 -22.16 2.48
C SER A 135 24.58 -22.35 1.12
N LEU A 136 23.97 -21.76 0.10
CA LEU A 136 24.45 -21.74 -1.27
C LEU A 136 24.88 -20.32 -1.60
N ARG A 137 26.16 -20.09 -1.85
CA ARG A 137 26.62 -18.81 -2.38
C ARG A 137 26.37 -18.78 -3.88
N LEU A 138 25.61 -17.80 -4.33
CA LEU A 138 25.27 -17.62 -5.74
C LEU A 138 26.32 -16.79 -6.47
N ASP A 139 26.36 -16.93 -7.77
CA ASP A 139 27.08 -16.03 -8.66
C ASP A 139 26.20 -14.79 -8.91
N ASP A 140 26.53 -13.69 -8.26
CA ASP A 140 25.75 -12.44 -8.28
C ASP A 140 25.69 -11.79 -9.68
N GLU A 141 26.64 -12.13 -10.59
CA GLU A 141 26.61 -11.68 -11.98
C GLU A 141 25.60 -12.48 -12.82
N ALA A 142 25.31 -13.70 -12.42
CA ALA A 142 24.44 -14.61 -13.15
C ALA A 142 22.97 -14.54 -12.67
N VAL A 143 22.73 -14.41 -11.36
CA VAL A 143 21.39 -14.47 -10.80
C VAL A 143 21.24 -13.63 -9.52
N ASP A 144 20.15 -12.86 -9.43
CA ASP A 144 19.76 -12.15 -8.21
C ASP A 144 19.19 -13.12 -7.16
N VAL A 145 19.66 -13.03 -5.92
CA VAL A 145 19.27 -13.93 -4.82
C VAL A 145 17.78 -13.78 -4.46
N ASN A 146 17.23 -12.59 -4.53
CA ASN A 146 15.82 -12.35 -4.19
C ASN A 146 14.91 -12.92 -5.27
N PHE A 147 15.30 -12.76 -6.54
CA PHE A 147 14.60 -13.38 -7.68
C PHE A 147 14.60 -14.90 -7.54
N LEU A 148 15.76 -15.50 -7.29
CA LEU A 148 15.86 -16.96 -7.17
C LEU A 148 15.08 -17.48 -5.96
N THR A 149 15.11 -16.76 -4.84
CA THR A 149 14.31 -17.07 -3.65
C THR A 149 12.81 -17.04 -3.96
N ALA A 150 12.34 -15.99 -4.60
CA ALA A 150 10.94 -15.84 -5.00
C ALA A 150 10.52 -16.96 -5.95
N TRP A 151 11.31 -17.22 -7.00
CA TRP A 151 11.01 -18.28 -7.96
C TRP A 151 10.97 -19.67 -7.32
N LEU A 152 11.95 -20.03 -6.47
CA LEU A 152 11.99 -21.33 -5.79
C LEU A 152 10.83 -21.53 -4.81
N ASN A 153 10.25 -20.45 -4.29
CA ASN A 153 9.06 -20.50 -3.43
C ASN A 153 7.74 -20.42 -4.19
N SER A 154 7.77 -20.12 -5.49
CA SER A 154 6.59 -20.16 -6.34
C SER A 154 6.11 -21.60 -6.55
N GLU A 155 4.85 -21.78 -6.98
CA GLU A 155 4.30 -23.09 -7.31
C GLU A 155 5.19 -23.83 -8.31
N GLN A 156 5.64 -23.15 -9.35
CA GLN A 156 6.54 -23.69 -10.38
C GLN A 156 7.89 -24.11 -9.80
N GLY A 157 8.47 -23.27 -8.94
CA GLY A 157 9.75 -23.57 -8.27
C GLY A 157 9.64 -24.75 -7.30
N ILE A 158 8.53 -24.87 -6.57
CA ILE A 158 8.24 -26.01 -5.69
C ILE A 158 8.14 -27.30 -6.50
N LEU A 159 7.43 -27.29 -7.62
CA LEU A 159 7.33 -28.43 -8.53
C LEU A 159 8.70 -28.84 -9.09
N SER A 160 9.49 -27.85 -9.53
CA SER A 160 10.84 -28.08 -10.04
C SER A 160 11.75 -28.71 -8.97
N ARG A 161 11.71 -28.22 -7.72
CA ARG A 161 12.45 -28.78 -6.59
C ARG A 161 12.06 -30.22 -6.30
N ARG A 162 10.76 -30.53 -6.28
CA ARG A 162 10.25 -31.88 -6.07
C ARG A 162 10.70 -32.83 -7.19
N TRP A 163 10.63 -32.39 -8.43
CA TRP A 163 11.10 -33.18 -9.57
C TRP A 163 12.60 -33.46 -9.48
N ALA A 164 13.43 -32.45 -9.22
CA ALA A 164 14.88 -32.61 -9.08
C ALA A 164 15.25 -33.61 -7.99
N ILE A 165 14.48 -33.71 -6.91
CA ILE A 165 14.69 -34.70 -5.86
C ILE A 165 14.39 -36.11 -6.33
N GLN A 166 13.32 -36.28 -7.10
CA GLN A 166 12.92 -37.61 -7.59
C GLN A 166 13.87 -38.13 -8.68
N THR A 167 14.48 -37.24 -9.45
CA THR A 167 15.40 -37.59 -10.54
C THR A 167 16.84 -37.73 -10.09
N SER A 168 17.26 -37.00 -9.07
CA SER A 168 18.67 -36.86 -8.65
C SER A 168 19.29 -38.10 -8.07
N SER A 169 18.55 -39.18 -7.78
CA SER A 169 19.21 -40.43 -7.47
C SER A 169 18.22 -41.56 -7.22
N SER A 170 18.46 -42.68 -7.78
CA SER A 170 18.21 -44.02 -7.23
C SER A 170 17.03 -44.21 -6.27
N GLY A 171 15.92 -43.49 -6.40
CA GLY A 171 14.59 -43.81 -5.82
C GLY A 171 14.52 -44.13 -4.31
N ARG A 172 15.49 -43.72 -3.51
CA ARG A 172 15.62 -44.12 -2.10
C ARG A 172 15.59 -42.96 -1.10
N PHE A 173 15.08 -41.78 -1.48
CA PHE A 173 14.95 -40.70 -0.51
C PHE A 173 13.73 -40.85 0.38
N THR A 174 13.84 -41.69 1.38
CA THR A 174 12.89 -41.71 2.50
C THR A 174 13.39 -41.02 3.74
N ASN A 175 14.59 -40.36 3.67
CA ASN A 175 15.13 -39.66 4.82
C ASN A 175 16.07 -38.51 4.35
N PRO A 176 16.13 -37.39 5.04
CA PRO A 176 16.89 -36.21 4.66
C PRO A 176 18.40 -36.46 4.77
N LEU A 177 18.95 -37.18 3.82
CA LEU A 177 20.42 -37.35 3.67
C LEU A 177 21.08 -36.15 3.01
N TRP A 178 20.51 -34.99 3.15
CA TRP A 178 21.12 -33.73 2.76
C TRP A 178 22.37 -33.36 3.56
N SER A 179 22.84 -34.26 4.42
CA SER A 179 24.07 -34.09 5.18
C SER A 179 25.35 -34.33 4.35
N ALA A 180 25.22 -34.81 3.11
CA ALA A 180 26.38 -35.05 2.24
C ALA A 180 26.40 -34.00 1.10
N PRO A 181 27.43 -33.15 1.00
CA PRO A 181 27.56 -32.13 -0.06
C PRO A 181 27.37 -32.68 -1.47
N GLY A 182 27.86 -33.89 -1.75
CA GLY A 182 27.71 -34.53 -3.06
C GLY A 182 26.27 -34.86 -3.46
N VAL A 183 25.38 -35.15 -2.52
CA VAL A 183 23.96 -35.41 -2.79
C VAL A 183 23.25 -34.11 -3.14
N LEU A 184 23.62 -33.04 -2.48
CA LEU A 184 23.07 -31.71 -2.75
C LEU A 184 23.46 -31.22 -4.15
N MET A 185 24.71 -31.42 -4.55
CA MET A 185 25.16 -31.04 -5.89
C MET A 185 24.41 -31.82 -6.98
N GLN A 186 24.11 -33.11 -6.77
CA GLN A 186 23.27 -33.87 -7.69
C GLN A 186 21.86 -33.29 -7.82
N TRP A 187 21.25 -32.88 -6.70
CA TRP A 187 19.96 -32.18 -6.74
C TRP A 187 20.05 -30.85 -7.47
N ALA A 188 21.08 -30.06 -7.22
CA ALA A 188 21.31 -28.78 -7.90
C ALA A 188 21.57 -28.96 -9.41
N ASP A 189 22.17 -30.10 -9.81
CA ASP A 189 22.38 -30.45 -11.21
C ASP A 189 21.07 -30.81 -11.94
N GLU A 190 20.11 -31.38 -11.23
CA GLU A 190 18.82 -31.73 -11.81
C GLU A 190 17.80 -30.57 -11.76
N LEU A 191 18.02 -29.58 -10.88
CA LEU A 191 17.13 -28.44 -10.72
C LEU A 191 17.36 -27.40 -11.81
N ILE A 192 16.38 -27.24 -12.67
CA ILE A 192 16.39 -26.29 -13.77
C ILE A 192 15.72 -24.98 -13.31
N VAL A 193 16.40 -23.88 -13.49
CA VAL A 193 15.98 -22.53 -13.11
C VAL A 193 15.90 -21.64 -14.34
N PRO A 194 14.81 -20.89 -14.57
CA PRO A 194 14.78 -19.85 -15.57
C PRO A 194 15.62 -18.65 -15.11
N VAL A 195 16.46 -18.14 -15.98
CA VAL A 195 17.33 -16.99 -15.67
C VAL A 195 17.09 -15.90 -16.73
N PRO A 196 16.05 -15.06 -16.58
CA PRO A 196 15.83 -13.93 -17.45
C PRO A 196 16.96 -12.89 -17.32
N ASP A 197 16.92 -11.84 -18.11
CA ASP A 197 17.85 -10.71 -17.93
C ASP A 197 17.73 -10.08 -16.55
N HIS A 198 18.80 -9.41 -16.08
CA HIS A 198 18.89 -8.88 -14.72
C HIS A 198 17.79 -7.87 -14.38
N SER A 199 17.36 -7.05 -15.33
CA SER A 199 16.27 -6.09 -15.13
C SER A 199 14.93 -6.78 -14.87
N THR A 200 14.66 -7.86 -15.60
CA THR A 200 13.48 -8.71 -15.41
C THR A 200 13.54 -9.45 -14.06
N GLN A 201 14.71 -9.94 -13.65
CA GLN A 201 14.89 -10.57 -12.34
C GLN A 201 14.52 -9.61 -11.20
N LEU A 202 15.04 -8.39 -11.22
CA LEU A 202 14.75 -7.37 -10.21
C LEU A 202 13.27 -6.98 -10.18
N ALA A 203 12.65 -6.84 -11.34
CA ALA A 203 11.22 -6.53 -11.46
C ALA A 203 10.35 -7.64 -10.84
N LEU A 204 10.65 -8.91 -11.14
CA LEU A 204 9.93 -10.06 -10.60
C LEU A 204 10.12 -10.19 -9.08
N ALA A 205 11.34 -10.04 -8.58
CA ALA A 205 11.63 -10.06 -7.15
C ALA A 205 10.90 -8.94 -6.39
N SER A 206 10.86 -7.74 -6.97
CA SER A 206 10.14 -6.60 -6.39
C SER A 206 8.63 -6.83 -6.36
N ALA A 207 8.05 -7.39 -7.44
CA ALA A 207 6.64 -7.74 -7.51
C ALA A 207 6.26 -8.81 -6.48
N ASP A 208 7.04 -9.89 -6.38
CA ASP A 208 6.83 -10.96 -5.41
C ASP A 208 6.89 -10.45 -3.95
N LYS A 209 7.89 -9.62 -3.65
CA LYS A 209 8.03 -8.99 -2.32
C LYS A 209 6.81 -8.12 -1.99
N THR A 210 6.30 -7.38 -2.97
CA THR A 210 5.11 -6.55 -2.80
C THR A 210 3.88 -7.40 -2.53
N LEU A 211 3.67 -8.48 -3.31
CA LEU A 211 2.58 -9.43 -3.10
C LEU A 211 2.66 -10.10 -1.73
N ALA A 212 3.83 -10.55 -1.32
CA ALA A 212 4.03 -11.15 0.01
C ALA A 212 3.71 -10.17 1.15
N SER A 213 4.01 -8.88 0.95
CA SER A 213 3.63 -7.82 1.91
C SER A 213 2.12 -7.65 2.00
N PHE A 214 1.41 -7.69 0.87
CA PHE A 214 -0.05 -7.64 0.84
C PHE A 214 -0.69 -8.87 1.47
N GLU A 215 -0.16 -10.07 1.21
CA GLU A 215 -0.62 -11.31 1.84
C GLU A 215 -0.52 -11.25 3.36
N ALA A 216 0.62 -10.76 3.89
CA ALA A 216 0.82 -10.58 5.32
C ALA A 216 -0.15 -9.54 5.91
N GLU A 217 -0.43 -8.45 5.19
CA GLU A 217 -1.40 -7.45 5.60
C GLU A 217 -2.83 -8.01 5.61
N LEU A 218 -3.21 -8.78 4.59
CA LEU A 218 -4.52 -9.46 4.53
C LEU A 218 -4.71 -10.45 5.67
N GLU A 219 -3.67 -11.20 6.02
CA GLU A 219 -3.71 -12.14 7.17
C GLU A 219 -3.91 -11.37 8.49
N ALA A 220 -3.16 -10.29 8.71
CA ALA A 220 -3.32 -9.42 9.87
C ALA A 220 -4.72 -8.78 9.94
N LEU A 221 -5.29 -8.40 8.79
CA LEU A 221 -6.66 -7.90 8.72
C LEU A 221 -7.68 -8.98 9.06
N ARG A 222 -7.48 -10.20 8.57
CA ARG A 222 -8.34 -11.35 8.91
C ARG A 222 -8.34 -11.62 10.41
N GLU A 223 -7.17 -11.60 11.05
CA GLU A 223 -7.05 -11.76 12.50
C GLU A 223 -7.75 -10.62 13.24
N SER A 224 -7.63 -9.36 12.76
CA SER A 224 -8.26 -8.20 13.39
C SER A 224 -9.79 -8.26 13.39
N VAL A 225 -10.42 -8.77 12.31
CA VAL A 225 -11.87 -8.97 12.23
C VAL A 225 -12.37 -9.93 13.31
N TRP A 226 -11.65 -11.02 13.55
CA TRP A 226 -12.04 -11.98 14.58
C TRP A 226 -11.75 -11.51 15.99
N ALA A 227 -10.72 -10.67 16.17
CA ALA A 227 -10.42 -10.04 17.45
C ALA A 227 -11.41 -8.91 17.82
N SER A 228 -11.94 -8.21 16.80
CA SER A 228 -12.88 -7.10 16.96
C SER A 228 -13.91 -7.08 15.82
N PRO A 229 -15.04 -7.80 15.95
CA PRO A 229 -16.04 -7.89 14.88
C PRO A 229 -16.61 -6.55 14.41
N ASP A 230 -16.61 -5.53 15.28
CA ASP A 230 -17.06 -4.18 14.95
C ASP A 230 -16.15 -3.48 13.90
N SER A 231 -14.96 -4.00 13.66
CA SER A 231 -14.04 -3.50 12.63
C SER A 231 -14.29 -4.10 11.23
N ALA A 232 -15.29 -4.97 11.07
CA ALA A 232 -15.50 -5.69 9.80
C ALA A 232 -15.76 -4.77 8.61
N GLU A 233 -16.55 -3.72 8.76
CA GLU A 233 -16.81 -2.74 7.69
C GLU A 233 -15.52 -1.99 7.31
N GLU A 234 -14.73 -1.59 8.29
CA GLU A 234 -13.45 -0.91 8.07
C GLU A 234 -12.44 -1.82 7.33
N VAL A 235 -12.42 -3.11 7.65
CA VAL A 235 -11.56 -4.08 6.98
C VAL A 235 -11.98 -4.29 5.52
N VAL A 236 -13.30 -4.37 5.24
CA VAL A 236 -13.81 -4.46 3.86
C VAL A 236 -13.38 -3.23 3.05
N ASP A 237 -13.52 -2.03 3.62
CA ASP A 237 -13.11 -0.79 2.97
C ASP A 237 -11.58 -0.73 2.73
N ARG A 238 -10.77 -1.21 3.68
CA ARG A 238 -9.31 -1.31 3.48
C ARG A 238 -8.95 -2.24 2.34
N ILE A 239 -9.60 -3.40 2.26
CA ILE A 239 -9.37 -4.37 1.19
C ILE A 239 -9.78 -3.77 -0.16
N ALA A 240 -10.95 -3.14 -0.24
CA ALA A 240 -11.42 -2.48 -1.47
C ALA A 240 -10.42 -1.40 -1.93
N GLY A 241 -9.92 -0.57 -1.00
CA GLY A 241 -8.91 0.45 -1.30
C GLY A 241 -7.55 -0.12 -1.72
N ALA A 242 -7.15 -1.28 -1.20
CA ALA A 242 -5.89 -1.92 -1.58
C ALA A 242 -5.95 -2.54 -2.99
N PHE A 243 -7.11 -3.05 -3.42
CA PHE A 243 -7.29 -3.61 -4.76
C PHE A 243 -7.52 -2.56 -5.85
N ASP A 244 -7.83 -1.31 -5.49
CA ASP A 244 -7.97 -0.22 -6.47
C ASP A 244 -6.61 0.43 -6.76
N GLU A 245 -5.78 -0.29 -7.52
CA GLU A 245 -4.37 0.05 -7.76
C GLU A 245 -4.14 1.22 -8.72
N SER A 246 -5.17 1.74 -9.39
CA SER A 246 -4.93 2.83 -10.32
C SER A 246 -4.78 4.16 -9.57
N PHE A 247 -3.69 4.88 -9.86
CA PHE A 247 -3.49 6.23 -9.34
C PHE A 247 -4.66 7.16 -9.75
N SER A 248 -5.24 6.93 -10.92
CA SER A 248 -6.40 7.67 -11.41
C SER A 248 -7.63 7.45 -10.53
N SER A 249 -7.94 6.19 -10.16
CA SER A 249 -9.04 5.87 -9.24
C SER A 249 -8.85 6.51 -7.86
N TRP A 250 -7.61 6.55 -7.37
CA TRP A 250 -7.33 7.26 -6.12
C TRP A 250 -7.57 8.76 -6.24
N LEU A 251 -7.16 9.39 -7.34
CA LEU A 251 -7.43 10.81 -7.59
C LEU A 251 -8.92 11.11 -7.65
N ASP A 252 -9.72 10.21 -8.20
CA ASP A 252 -11.18 10.38 -8.31
C ASP A 252 -11.90 10.33 -6.95
N GLN A 253 -11.24 9.82 -5.91
CA GLN A 253 -11.74 9.76 -4.54
C GLN A 253 -11.25 10.93 -3.67
N LEU A 254 -10.22 11.67 -4.11
CA LEU A 254 -9.65 12.76 -3.32
C LEU A 254 -10.47 14.05 -3.43
N PRO A 255 -10.45 14.89 -2.38
CA PRO A 255 -10.93 16.27 -2.48
C PRO A 255 -10.31 16.99 -3.69
N PHE A 256 -11.14 17.67 -4.47
CA PHE A 256 -10.71 18.34 -5.70
C PHE A 256 -9.47 19.25 -5.54
N PRO A 257 -9.28 20.00 -4.43
CA PRO A 257 -8.07 20.78 -4.22
C PRO A 257 -6.77 19.97 -4.32
N VAL A 258 -6.81 18.75 -3.82
CA VAL A 258 -5.67 17.81 -3.86
C VAL A 258 -5.60 17.07 -5.19
N ALA A 259 -6.74 16.53 -5.64
CA ALA A 259 -6.83 15.74 -6.86
C ALA A 259 -6.40 16.54 -8.11
N SER A 260 -6.87 17.78 -8.26
CA SER A 260 -6.54 18.65 -9.40
C SER A 260 -5.06 19.02 -9.45
N ALA A 261 -4.44 19.30 -8.30
CA ALA A 261 -3.02 19.59 -8.23
C ALA A 261 -2.15 18.38 -8.58
N LEU A 262 -2.53 17.18 -8.09
CA LEU A 262 -1.85 15.93 -8.42
C LEU A 262 -2.02 15.56 -9.90
N TRP A 263 -3.21 15.76 -10.46
CA TRP A 263 -3.45 15.55 -11.90
C TRP A 263 -2.58 16.46 -12.75
N THR A 264 -2.44 17.72 -12.37
CA THR A 264 -1.55 18.68 -13.06
C THR A 264 -0.10 18.19 -13.01
N ALA A 265 0.36 17.65 -11.88
CA ALA A 265 1.70 17.12 -11.74
C ALA A 265 1.94 15.86 -12.61
N GLU A 266 0.95 14.96 -12.69
CA GLU A 266 1.06 13.76 -13.54
C GLU A 266 1.10 14.08 -15.03
N THR A 267 0.38 15.10 -15.45
CA THR A 267 0.27 15.47 -16.87
C THR A 267 1.35 16.45 -17.34
N ALA A 268 2.09 17.06 -16.43
CA ALA A 268 3.15 18.02 -16.74
C ALA A 268 4.33 17.37 -17.48
N LYS A 269 4.86 18.07 -18.48
CA LYS A 269 6.05 17.70 -19.27
C LYS A 269 6.80 18.98 -19.61
N PRO A 270 8.11 19.02 -19.63
CA PRO A 270 9.14 17.98 -19.38
C PRO A 270 9.42 17.70 -17.91
N PRO A 271 10.39 16.85 -17.56
CA PRO A 271 10.66 16.40 -16.18
C PRO A 271 10.88 17.51 -15.16
N GLY A 272 11.51 18.60 -15.53
CA GLY A 272 11.71 19.76 -14.63
C GLY A 272 10.42 20.51 -14.31
N GLU A 273 9.47 20.60 -15.24
CA GLU A 273 8.13 21.14 -14.97
C GLU A 273 7.30 20.18 -14.14
N GLN A 274 7.42 18.89 -14.43
CA GLN A 274 6.76 17.84 -13.66
C GLN A 274 7.23 17.84 -12.20
N GLN A 275 8.53 17.95 -11.96
CA GLN A 275 9.09 18.05 -10.60
C GLN A 275 8.53 19.27 -9.85
N ARG A 276 8.46 20.46 -10.48
CA ARG A 276 7.85 21.65 -9.86
C ARG A 276 6.37 21.43 -9.57
N ALA A 277 5.63 20.87 -10.52
CA ALA A 277 4.21 20.58 -10.35
C ALA A 277 3.96 19.60 -9.19
N TYR A 278 4.82 18.58 -9.00
CA TYR A 278 4.75 17.71 -7.82
C TYR A 278 5.03 18.46 -6.50
N ILE A 279 6.00 19.37 -6.49
CA ILE A 279 6.25 20.21 -5.29
C ILE A 279 5.00 21.05 -4.98
N HIS A 280 4.38 21.66 -5.98
CA HIS A 280 3.14 22.43 -5.80
C HIS A 280 1.97 21.54 -5.36
N ALA A 281 1.87 20.31 -5.88
CA ALA A 281 0.85 19.35 -5.42
C ALA A 281 1.05 19.00 -3.94
N TRP A 282 2.28 18.80 -3.51
CA TRP A 282 2.58 18.59 -2.09
C TRP A 282 2.28 19.85 -1.24
N GLU A 283 2.51 21.06 -1.74
CA GLU A 283 2.06 22.29 -1.06
C GLU A 283 0.54 22.34 -0.94
N ALA A 284 -0.19 21.99 -2.02
CA ALA A 284 -1.66 21.88 -1.99
C ALA A 284 -2.15 20.89 -0.93
N ILE A 285 -1.54 19.70 -0.87
CA ILE A 285 -1.87 18.64 0.10
C ILE A 285 -1.69 19.17 1.53
N VAL A 286 -0.53 19.73 1.85
CA VAL A 286 -0.22 20.18 3.21
C VAL A 286 -1.08 21.38 3.60
N THR A 287 -1.31 22.33 2.69
CA THR A 287 -2.17 23.50 2.93
C THR A 287 -3.63 23.07 3.16
N PHE A 288 -4.15 22.18 2.31
CA PHE A 288 -5.49 21.63 2.48
C PHE A 288 -5.62 20.89 3.83
N HIS A 289 -4.65 20.06 4.14
CA HIS A 289 -4.63 19.31 5.40
C HIS A 289 -4.56 20.24 6.63
N ALA A 290 -3.70 21.27 6.58
CA ALA A 290 -3.62 22.30 7.62
C ALA A 290 -4.96 23.04 7.77
N THR A 291 -5.63 23.36 6.66
CA THR A 291 -6.95 24.01 6.68
C THR A 291 -7.99 23.15 7.38
N VAL A 292 -8.03 21.84 7.06
CA VAL A 292 -8.93 20.89 7.72
C VAL A 292 -8.71 20.85 9.23
N LEU A 293 -7.46 20.71 9.66
CA LEU A 293 -7.11 20.62 11.08
C LEU A 293 -7.40 21.92 11.83
N LEU A 294 -7.06 23.08 11.25
CA LEU A 294 -7.38 24.39 11.84
C LEU A 294 -8.89 24.58 11.97
N SER A 295 -9.65 24.21 10.93
CA SER A 295 -11.11 24.31 10.95
C SER A 295 -11.71 23.43 12.04
N ALA A 296 -11.24 22.20 12.18
CA ALA A 296 -11.68 21.29 13.23
C ALA A 296 -11.33 21.80 14.63
N SER A 297 -10.13 22.40 14.83
CA SER A 297 -9.71 22.91 16.14
C SER A 297 -10.55 24.08 16.63
N ARG A 298 -11.22 24.81 15.73
CA ARG A 298 -12.07 25.97 16.07
C ARG A 298 -13.52 25.61 16.38
N THR A 299 -14.02 24.52 15.84
CA THR A 299 -15.47 24.24 15.87
C THR A 299 -15.95 23.84 17.26
N ASP A 300 -15.36 22.85 17.88
CA ASP A 300 -15.91 22.23 19.12
C ASP A 300 -14.88 22.02 20.22
N LEU A 301 -13.60 22.17 19.91
CA LEU A 301 -12.54 21.86 20.87
C LEU A 301 -12.34 22.93 21.93
N GLY A 302 -12.94 24.13 21.79
CA GLY A 302 -12.92 25.22 22.78
C GLY A 302 -11.53 25.76 23.13
N GLN A 303 -10.48 25.23 22.50
CA GLN A 303 -9.07 25.50 22.79
C GLN A 303 -8.40 26.39 21.73
N SER A 304 -9.18 27.01 20.85
CA SER A 304 -8.65 27.74 19.68
C SER A 304 -7.55 28.76 20.05
N GLY A 305 -7.72 29.52 21.11
CA GLY A 305 -6.75 30.55 21.52
C GLY A 305 -5.40 30.01 21.97
N GLU A 306 -5.38 28.89 22.71
CA GLU A 306 -4.13 28.26 23.17
C GLU A 306 -3.38 27.58 22.01
N VAL A 307 -4.10 26.89 21.13
CA VAL A 307 -3.54 26.25 19.93
C VAL A 307 -2.97 27.29 18.99
N GLU A 308 -3.70 28.38 18.72
CA GLU A 308 -3.25 29.50 17.90
C GLU A 308 -2.02 30.19 18.48
N ALA A 309 -1.98 30.41 19.80
CA ALA A 309 -0.80 30.96 20.49
C ALA A 309 0.41 30.02 20.40
N ALA A 310 0.19 28.71 20.51
CA ALA A 310 1.26 27.70 20.35
C ALA A 310 1.80 27.66 18.91
N ILE A 311 0.92 27.80 17.91
CA ILE A 311 1.32 27.89 16.50
C ILE A 311 2.16 29.13 16.27
N ARG A 312 1.70 30.32 16.70
CA ARG A 312 2.45 31.58 16.54
C ARG A 312 3.84 31.50 17.16
N ARG A 313 3.96 31.03 18.38
CA ARG A 313 5.27 30.82 19.04
C ARG A 313 6.16 29.90 18.20
N ALA A 314 5.65 28.76 17.75
CA ALA A 314 6.43 27.80 16.97
C ALA A 314 6.88 28.37 15.61
N LEU A 315 6.05 29.18 14.96
CA LEU A 315 6.41 29.86 13.71
C LEU A 315 7.48 30.93 13.98
N HIS A 316 7.31 31.74 15.02
CA HIS A 316 8.29 32.76 15.42
C HIS A 316 9.66 32.13 15.72
N ASP A 317 9.71 31.05 16.48
CA ASP A 317 10.96 30.34 16.83
C ASP A 317 11.73 29.85 15.59
N GLN A 318 11.04 29.62 14.49
CA GLN A 318 11.64 29.16 13.23
C GLN A 318 11.74 30.28 12.16
N HIS A 319 11.53 31.55 12.55
CA HIS A 319 11.54 32.71 11.66
C HIS A 319 10.56 32.59 10.48
N LEU A 320 9.41 31.93 10.71
CA LEU A 320 8.32 31.80 9.77
C LEU A 320 7.10 32.60 10.23
N SER A 321 6.26 33.00 9.28
CA SER A 321 4.98 33.65 9.58
C SER A 321 3.85 33.11 8.69
N ILE A 322 2.62 33.28 9.16
CA ILE A 322 1.45 32.97 8.34
C ILE A 322 1.25 34.03 7.25
N GLU A 323 1.70 35.28 7.48
CA GLU A 323 1.60 36.38 6.53
C GLU A 323 2.36 36.10 5.23
N ARG A 324 3.40 35.27 5.30
CA ARG A 324 4.17 34.78 4.15
C ARG A 324 4.27 33.26 4.24
N ALA A 325 3.11 32.61 4.12
CA ALA A 325 3.03 31.17 4.29
C ALA A 325 3.91 30.45 3.25
N SER A 326 4.69 29.53 3.74
CA SER A 326 5.52 28.62 2.95
C SER A 326 5.12 27.17 3.26
N PHE A 327 5.66 26.22 2.52
CA PHE A 327 5.49 24.80 2.84
C PHE A 327 5.83 24.51 4.31
N GLY A 328 6.96 25.05 4.81
CA GLY A 328 7.38 24.88 6.21
C GLY A 328 6.38 25.46 7.21
N THR A 329 5.77 26.61 6.89
CA THR A 329 4.71 27.21 7.71
C THR A 329 3.55 26.25 7.91
N TRP A 330 3.04 25.65 6.83
CA TRP A 330 1.93 24.71 6.88
C TRP A 330 2.29 23.41 7.64
N VAL A 331 3.52 22.90 7.47
CA VAL A 331 4.00 21.73 8.20
C VAL A 331 4.02 21.97 9.70
N ILE A 332 4.48 23.14 10.16
CA ILE A 332 4.46 23.49 11.60
C ILE A 332 3.04 23.57 12.13
N ILE A 333 2.12 24.18 11.36
CA ILE A 333 0.71 24.26 11.74
C ILE A 333 0.15 22.83 11.91
N VAL A 334 0.35 21.96 10.93
CA VAL A 334 -0.08 20.56 11.01
C VAL A 334 0.52 19.89 12.25
N GLU A 335 1.81 20.03 12.49
CA GLU A 335 2.50 19.41 13.63
C GLU A 335 1.89 19.84 14.97
N ARG A 336 1.64 21.14 15.14
CA ARG A 336 1.09 21.66 16.40
C ARG A 336 -0.35 21.24 16.61
N VAL A 337 -1.21 21.41 15.61
CA VAL A 337 -2.63 21.05 15.73
C VAL A 337 -2.80 19.54 15.94
N THR A 338 -2.07 18.72 15.18
CA THR A 338 -2.16 17.26 15.38
C THR A 338 -1.70 16.80 16.75
N LYS A 339 -0.72 17.49 17.36
CA LYS A 339 -0.27 17.16 18.71
C LYS A 339 -1.39 17.39 19.75
N GLU A 340 -2.09 18.52 19.65
CA GLU A 340 -3.17 18.83 20.60
C GLU A 340 -4.40 17.92 20.39
N ILE A 341 -4.77 17.64 19.13
CA ILE A 341 -5.89 16.72 18.86
C ILE A 341 -5.55 15.29 19.34
N ARG A 342 -4.32 14.81 19.14
CA ARG A 342 -3.91 13.50 19.69
C ARG A 342 -4.01 13.48 21.20
N ARG A 343 -3.57 14.53 21.89
CA ARG A 343 -3.68 14.64 23.34
C ARG A 343 -5.14 14.55 23.80
N ALA A 344 -6.05 15.26 23.12
CA ALA A 344 -7.48 15.20 23.41
C ALA A 344 -8.08 13.80 23.18
N LEU A 345 -7.56 13.02 22.23
CA LEU A 345 -8.01 11.65 21.97
C LEU A 345 -7.39 10.61 22.92
N GLU A 346 -6.17 10.82 23.40
CA GLU A 346 -5.41 9.89 24.25
C GLU A 346 -5.73 10.10 25.74
N ASP A 347 -5.76 11.36 26.19
CA ASP A 347 -5.88 11.75 27.60
C ASP A 347 -7.29 12.25 27.97
N GLY A 348 -8.15 12.53 26.95
CA GLY A 348 -9.47 13.10 27.14
C GLY A 348 -10.49 12.12 27.68
N ASP A 349 -11.50 12.64 28.36
CA ASP A 349 -12.67 11.87 28.74
C ASP A 349 -13.60 11.56 27.55
N ALA A 350 -14.67 10.79 27.78
CA ALA A 350 -15.60 10.39 26.71
C ALA A 350 -16.26 11.59 26.01
N ASP A 351 -16.50 12.68 26.73
CA ASP A 351 -17.11 13.89 26.17
C ASP A 351 -16.12 14.66 25.29
N GLU A 352 -14.85 14.69 25.67
CA GLU A 352 -13.79 15.30 24.85
C GLU A 352 -13.54 14.51 23.56
N VAL A 353 -13.49 13.18 23.64
CA VAL A 353 -13.41 12.31 22.46
C VAL A 353 -14.64 12.51 21.54
N ALA A 354 -15.84 12.63 22.10
CA ALA A 354 -17.05 12.91 21.35
C ALA A 354 -17.02 14.30 20.67
N ARG A 355 -16.48 15.32 21.36
CA ARG A 355 -16.25 16.65 20.77
C ARG A 355 -15.28 16.61 19.60
N VAL A 356 -14.14 15.91 19.75
CA VAL A 356 -13.19 15.74 18.65
C VAL A 356 -13.88 15.09 17.44
N ARG A 357 -14.68 14.06 17.63
CA ARG A 357 -15.40 13.40 16.53
C ARG A 357 -16.39 14.34 15.86
N ARG A 358 -17.15 15.14 16.61
CA ARG A 358 -18.07 16.14 16.05
C ARG A 358 -17.31 17.19 15.24
N ALA A 359 -16.17 17.68 15.77
CA ALA A 359 -15.31 18.64 15.07
C ALA A 359 -14.81 18.15 13.70
N PHE A 360 -14.73 16.84 13.48
CA PHE A 360 -14.39 16.22 12.19
C PHE A 360 -15.61 15.69 11.43
N GLY A 361 -16.79 16.28 11.60
CA GLY A 361 -17.99 15.89 10.86
C GLY A 361 -18.50 14.49 11.19
N GLY A 362 -18.21 13.97 12.38
CA GLY A 362 -18.60 12.61 12.78
C GLY A 362 -17.72 11.49 12.23
N LEU A 363 -16.54 11.82 11.74
CA LEU A 363 -15.57 10.81 11.27
C LEU A 363 -15.24 9.80 12.39
N SER A 364 -14.98 8.55 12.00
CA SER A 364 -14.58 7.50 12.94
C SER A 364 -13.27 7.86 13.66
N ARG A 365 -13.07 7.33 14.86
CA ARG A 365 -11.81 7.53 15.61
C ARG A 365 -10.60 7.15 14.76
N THR A 366 -10.64 6.01 14.10
CA THR A 366 -9.56 5.55 13.21
C THR A 366 -9.32 6.50 12.04
N GLY A 367 -10.37 7.05 11.43
CA GLY A 367 -10.23 8.06 10.38
C GLY A 367 -9.54 9.33 10.88
N ILE A 368 -9.89 9.80 12.08
CA ILE A 368 -9.23 10.95 12.70
C ILE A 368 -7.77 10.62 13.02
N GLU A 369 -7.49 9.46 13.63
CA GLU A 369 -6.12 9.01 13.95
C GLU A 369 -5.21 8.95 12.71
N ARG A 370 -5.75 8.60 11.52
CA ARG A 370 -5.01 8.68 10.25
C ARG A 370 -4.68 10.11 9.87
N LEU A 371 -5.64 11.04 9.95
CA LEU A 371 -5.43 12.46 9.64
C LEU A 371 -4.41 13.14 10.57
N ILE A 372 -4.29 12.69 11.82
CA ILE A 372 -3.38 13.26 12.82
C ILE A 372 -2.17 12.39 13.13
N SER A 373 -1.89 11.36 12.30
CA SER A 373 -0.85 10.38 12.60
C SER A 373 0.55 11.01 12.63
N LYS A 374 1.41 10.52 13.51
CA LYS A 374 2.83 10.92 13.57
C LYS A 374 3.55 10.64 12.24
N ARG A 375 3.19 9.52 11.57
CA ARG A 375 3.76 9.15 10.26
C ARG A 375 3.45 10.19 9.20
N LEU A 376 2.23 10.74 9.19
CA LEU A 376 1.83 11.79 8.26
C LEU A 376 2.67 13.07 8.46
N VAL A 377 2.80 13.52 9.70
CA VAL A 377 3.63 14.69 10.05
C VAL A 377 5.09 14.46 9.66
N MET A 378 5.64 13.28 9.93
CA MET A 378 7.00 12.91 9.52
C MET A 378 7.17 12.95 8.00
N LYS A 379 6.18 12.45 7.23
CA LYS A 379 6.20 12.49 5.77
C LYS A 379 6.18 13.92 5.24
N PHE A 380 5.35 14.79 5.76
CA PHE A 380 5.35 16.21 5.39
C PHE A 380 6.69 16.89 5.68
N ASN A 381 7.30 16.62 6.84
CA ASN A 381 8.62 17.12 7.18
C ASN A 381 9.72 16.57 6.24
N GLU A 382 9.63 15.31 5.83
CA GLU A 382 10.56 14.70 4.88
C GLU A 382 10.50 15.39 3.51
N VAL A 383 9.29 15.56 2.98
CA VAL A 383 9.09 16.24 1.69
C VAL A 383 9.55 17.69 1.75
N ASN A 384 9.28 18.42 2.86
CA ASN A 384 9.76 19.78 3.05
C ASN A 384 11.31 19.84 3.02
N ARG A 385 11.98 18.89 3.66
CA ARG A 385 13.46 18.79 3.61
C ARG A 385 13.98 18.50 2.20
N LYS A 386 13.33 17.59 1.45
CA LYS A 386 13.66 17.31 0.05
C LYS A 386 13.50 18.58 -0.80
N ARG A 387 12.35 19.24 -0.70
CA ARG A 387 12.07 20.52 -1.40
C ARG A 387 13.14 21.57 -1.11
N ASN A 388 13.46 21.82 0.15
CA ASN A 388 14.43 22.84 0.54
C ASN A 388 15.84 22.51 0.04
N ARG A 389 16.22 21.23 0.04
CA ARG A 389 17.50 20.77 -0.53
C ARG A 389 17.57 21.04 -2.03
N TRP A 390 16.52 20.68 -2.77
CA TRP A 390 16.51 20.80 -4.23
C TRP A 390 16.39 22.26 -4.70
N LEU A 391 15.62 23.10 -4.00
CA LEU A 391 15.50 24.52 -4.33
C LEU A 391 16.67 25.37 -3.80
N GLY A 392 17.38 24.90 -2.79
CA GLY A 392 18.55 25.60 -2.21
C GLY A 392 19.84 25.44 -3.03
N HIS A 393 19.91 24.45 -3.93
CA HIS A 393 21.04 24.28 -4.83
C HIS A 393 20.79 25.05 -6.14
N THR A 394 21.46 26.18 -6.32
CA THR A 394 21.38 27.03 -7.52
C THR A 394 22.19 26.51 -8.71
N GLY A 395 22.65 25.24 -8.66
CA GLY A 395 23.40 24.59 -9.72
C GLY A 395 22.53 24.08 -10.86
N TYR A 396 23.19 23.69 -11.97
CA TYR A 396 22.53 23.03 -13.08
C TYR A 396 22.06 21.63 -12.65
N THR A 397 20.76 21.37 -12.76
CA THR A 397 20.16 20.06 -12.49
C THR A 397 19.97 19.33 -13.81
N SER A 398 20.47 18.11 -13.92
CA SER A 398 20.33 17.26 -15.11
C SER A 398 18.90 16.73 -15.27
N GLU A 399 18.54 16.31 -16.48
CA GLU A 399 17.23 15.71 -16.74
C GLU A 399 17.01 14.41 -15.94
N ASP A 400 18.07 13.61 -15.80
CA ASP A 400 18.00 12.36 -15.02
C ASP A 400 17.83 12.62 -13.52
N GLU A 401 18.42 13.69 -13.01
CA GLU A 401 18.20 14.12 -11.62
C GLU A 401 16.75 14.57 -11.40
N TRP A 402 16.17 15.34 -12.32
CA TRP A 402 14.74 15.68 -12.24
C TRP A 402 13.84 14.43 -12.27
N LYS A 403 14.12 13.46 -13.16
CA LYS A 403 13.40 12.18 -13.19
C LYS A 403 13.50 11.43 -11.87
N SER A 404 14.68 11.38 -11.28
CA SER A 404 14.91 10.76 -9.96
C SER A 404 14.12 11.47 -8.85
N GLN A 405 14.09 12.81 -8.87
CA GLN A 405 13.32 13.60 -7.90
C GLN A 405 11.80 13.35 -8.06
N VAL A 406 11.29 13.27 -9.29
CA VAL A 406 9.88 12.92 -9.58
C VAL A 406 9.55 11.54 -9.03
N LEU A 407 10.38 10.54 -9.28
CA LEU A 407 10.18 9.18 -8.76
C LEU A 407 10.17 9.16 -7.22
N SER A 408 11.06 9.93 -6.59
CA SER A 408 11.08 10.08 -5.12
C SER A 408 9.77 10.68 -4.60
N LEU A 409 9.24 11.74 -5.24
CA LEU A 409 7.97 12.37 -4.83
C LEU A 409 6.76 11.46 -5.06
N ARG A 410 6.78 10.65 -6.12
CA ARG A 410 5.74 9.63 -6.38
C ARG A 410 5.77 8.52 -5.31
N SER A 411 6.95 8.07 -4.92
CA SER A 411 7.10 7.11 -3.82
C SER A 411 6.53 7.67 -2.51
N ASP A 412 6.82 8.94 -2.21
CA ASP A 412 6.26 9.62 -1.04
C ASP A 412 4.71 9.71 -1.09
N LEU A 413 4.12 9.90 -2.29
CA LEU A 413 2.67 9.89 -2.48
C LEU A 413 2.06 8.49 -2.24
N SER A 414 2.74 7.44 -2.65
CA SER A 414 2.29 6.07 -2.36
C SER A 414 2.25 5.79 -0.86
N GLU A 415 3.26 6.26 -0.11
CA GLU A 415 3.25 6.17 1.35
C GLU A 415 2.14 7.05 1.98
N LEU A 416 1.92 8.26 1.45
CA LEU A 416 0.82 9.13 1.89
C LEU A 416 -0.53 8.44 1.70
N ARG A 417 -0.76 7.80 0.55
CA ARG A 417 -1.97 7.02 0.27
C ARG A 417 -2.17 5.92 1.32
N GLN A 418 -1.13 5.17 1.66
CA GLN A 418 -1.20 4.14 2.70
C GLN A 418 -1.54 4.71 4.08
N ILE A 419 -0.96 5.86 4.44
CA ILE A 419 -1.21 6.51 5.73
C ILE A 419 -2.67 6.99 5.82
N LEU A 420 -3.16 7.68 4.80
CA LEU A 420 -4.52 8.23 4.78
C LEU A 420 -5.58 7.13 4.58
N GLY A 421 -5.23 6.05 3.86
CA GLY A 421 -6.19 4.98 3.52
C GLY A 421 -7.43 5.55 2.83
N ASN A 422 -8.60 5.13 3.27
CA ASN A 422 -9.90 5.47 2.70
C ASN A 422 -10.62 6.66 3.39
N VAL A 423 -9.91 7.51 4.13
CA VAL A 423 -10.53 8.64 4.86
C VAL A 423 -11.44 9.50 3.95
N TRP A 424 -10.98 9.77 2.73
CA TRP A 424 -11.70 10.64 1.79
C TRP A 424 -12.87 9.98 1.08
N THR A 425 -13.07 8.67 1.22
CA THR A 425 -14.30 8.01 0.76
C THR A 425 -15.44 8.16 1.77
N HIS A 426 -15.11 8.35 3.04
CA HIS A 426 -16.09 8.52 4.12
C HIS A 426 -16.34 9.97 4.51
N LEU A 427 -15.46 10.89 4.13
CA LEU A 427 -15.55 12.30 4.45
C LEU A 427 -15.41 13.11 3.16
N LEU A 428 -16.55 13.50 2.59
CA LEU A 428 -16.58 14.18 1.29
C LEU A 428 -16.39 15.70 1.45
N LEU A 429 -15.60 16.28 0.57
CA LEU A 429 -15.59 17.74 0.40
C LEU A 429 -16.78 18.15 -0.46
N VAL A 430 -17.57 19.08 0.03
CA VAL A 430 -18.74 19.59 -0.67
C VAL A 430 -18.78 21.11 -0.65
N ARG A 431 -19.43 21.71 -1.66
CA ARG A 431 -19.84 23.12 -1.67
C ARG A 431 -21.32 23.19 -1.36
N ALA A 432 -21.68 23.88 -0.27
CA ALA A 432 -23.05 23.98 0.20
C ALA A 432 -23.95 24.72 -0.79
N GLY A 433 -25.09 24.14 -1.08
CA GLY A 433 -26.17 24.68 -1.88
C GLY A 433 -27.37 25.11 -1.03
N SER A 434 -28.59 24.82 -1.50
CA SER A 434 -29.82 25.13 -0.79
C SER A 434 -30.13 24.13 0.34
N SER A 435 -30.78 24.60 1.40
CA SER A 435 -31.18 23.83 2.55
C SER A 435 -32.70 23.71 2.64
N GLN A 436 -33.23 22.56 3.01
CA GLN A 436 -34.64 22.31 3.25
C GLN A 436 -34.86 21.63 4.60
N LEU A 437 -35.64 22.24 5.47
CA LEU A 437 -36.03 21.60 6.72
C LEU A 437 -37.19 20.62 6.44
N ARG A 438 -37.03 19.35 6.79
CA ARG A 438 -38.04 18.29 6.69
C ARG A 438 -38.43 17.79 8.07
N ARG A 439 -39.43 16.94 8.14
CA ARG A 439 -39.92 16.37 9.42
C ARG A 439 -38.88 15.46 10.10
N ASP A 440 -38.05 14.83 9.31
CA ASP A 440 -37.04 13.85 9.70
C ASP A 440 -35.60 14.42 9.76
N GLY A 441 -35.47 15.76 9.70
CA GLY A 441 -34.21 16.44 9.76
C GLY A 441 -34.01 17.48 8.65
N ARG A 442 -32.81 17.96 8.51
CA ARG A 442 -32.43 18.93 7.47
C ARG A 442 -31.83 18.21 6.27
N LEU A 443 -32.31 18.52 5.09
CA LEU A 443 -31.76 18.05 3.82
C LEU A 443 -30.98 19.21 3.16
N GLN A 444 -29.70 19.04 2.97
CA GLN A 444 -28.80 20.03 2.39
C GLN A 444 -28.36 19.55 1.01
N ALA A 445 -28.76 20.27 -0.03
CA ALA A 445 -28.21 20.06 -1.36
C ALA A 445 -26.78 20.61 -1.39
N ALA A 446 -25.83 19.86 -1.92
CA ALA A 446 -24.44 20.30 -2.05
C ALA A 446 -23.76 19.68 -3.26
N GLU A 447 -22.84 20.41 -3.86
CA GLU A 447 -21.98 19.88 -4.92
C GLU A 447 -20.83 19.08 -4.30
N VAL A 448 -20.63 17.85 -4.76
CA VAL A 448 -19.55 16.97 -4.30
C VAL A 448 -18.26 17.37 -4.99
N VAL A 449 -17.38 18.06 -4.26
CA VAL A 449 -16.12 18.67 -4.76
C VAL A 449 -14.98 17.64 -4.65
N VAL A 450 -15.10 16.56 -5.43
CA VAL A 450 -14.21 15.39 -5.40
C VAL A 450 -13.75 15.07 -6.83
N GLY A 451 -12.55 14.48 -6.96
CA GLY A 451 -11.96 14.12 -8.24
C GLY A 451 -11.20 15.24 -8.92
N THR A 452 -10.83 15.02 -10.18
CA THR A 452 -9.86 15.87 -10.89
C THR A 452 -10.49 16.98 -11.73
N ARG A 453 -11.81 16.97 -11.93
CA ARG A 453 -12.52 17.84 -12.89
C ARG A 453 -13.84 18.36 -12.35
N SER A 454 -14.24 19.56 -12.80
CA SER A 454 -15.61 20.08 -12.71
C SER A 454 -16.34 19.92 -14.07
N PRO A 455 -17.68 20.02 -14.18
CA PRO A 455 -18.62 20.37 -13.11
C PRO A 455 -18.81 19.25 -12.08
N PHE A 456 -19.19 19.63 -10.88
CA PHE A 456 -19.41 18.71 -9.77
C PHE A 456 -20.86 18.20 -9.76
N VAL A 457 -21.04 16.97 -9.25
CA VAL A 457 -22.37 16.38 -9.09
C VAL A 457 -23.01 16.93 -7.83
N THR A 458 -24.28 17.35 -7.93
CA THR A 458 -25.08 17.75 -6.78
C THR A 458 -25.70 16.53 -6.12
N GLN A 459 -25.56 16.44 -4.80
CA GLN A 459 -26.12 15.38 -3.97
C GLN A 459 -26.80 15.99 -2.74
N ASP A 460 -27.84 15.33 -2.24
CA ASP A 460 -28.52 15.71 -1.01
C ASP A 460 -27.92 14.97 0.19
N PHE A 461 -27.59 15.72 1.24
CA PHE A 461 -27.03 15.20 2.51
C PHE A 461 -27.99 15.46 3.65
N ARG A 462 -28.16 14.48 4.53
CA ARG A 462 -28.83 14.68 5.81
C ARG A 462 -27.84 15.26 6.80
N VAL A 463 -28.12 16.42 7.35
CA VAL A 463 -27.24 17.12 8.28
C VAL A 463 -28.04 17.67 9.48
N GLY A 464 -27.39 17.75 10.65
CA GLY A 464 -28.00 18.33 11.83
C GLY A 464 -28.03 19.86 11.78
N GLU A 465 -26.97 20.47 11.23
CA GLU A 465 -26.80 21.92 11.15
C GLU A 465 -26.87 22.42 9.70
N GLU A 466 -27.32 23.68 9.53
CA GLU A 466 -27.38 24.33 8.24
C GLU A 466 -25.98 24.73 7.75
N MET A 467 -25.68 24.39 6.50
CA MET A 467 -24.46 24.82 5.85
C MET A 467 -24.68 26.14 5.11
N VAL A 468 -23.73 27.07 5.27
CA VAL A 468 -23.77 28.38 4.61
C VAL A 468 -23.57 28.19 3.10
N HIS A 469 -24.49 28.73 2.31
CA HIS A 469 -24.49 28.60 0.85
C HIS A 469 -23.17 29.11 0.25
N GLY A 470 -22.56 28.30 -0.61
CA GLY A 470 -21.31 28.61 -1.31
C GLY A 470 -20.03 28.24 -0.56
N ASP A 471 -20.08 28.01 0.75
CA ASP A 471 -18.94 27.62 1.54
C ASP A 471 -18.58 26.14 1.36
N LEU A 472 -17.32 25.83 1.62
CA LEU A 472 -16.79 24.47 1.58
C LEU A 472 -16.94 23.77 2.93
N TYR A 473 -17.41 22.55 2.90
CA TYR A 473 -17.57 21.71 4.07
C TYR A 473 -16.99 20.30 3.84
N LEU A 474 -16.50 19.71 4.90
CA LEU A 474 -16.33 18.27 4.95
C LEU A 474 -17.58 17.66 5.60
N VAL A 475 -18.22 16.74 4.88
CA VAL A 475 -19.49 16.15 5.30
C VAL A 475 -19.49 14.63 5.14
N ARG A 476 -20.16 13.99 6.06
CA ARG A 476 -20.59 12.60 5.95
C ARG A 476 -22.11 12.58 5.96
N ASP A 477 -22.74 11.66 5.20
CA ASP A 477 -24.19 11.51 5.26
C ASP A 477 -24.64 11.14 6.68
N GLY A 478 -25.66 11.84 7.18
CA GLY A 478 -26.12 11.72 8.57
C GLY A 478 -25.25 12.44 9.59
N SER A 479 -24.29 13.29 9.19
CA SER A 479 -23.48 14.08 10.11
C SER A 479 -24.32 15.13 10.84
N GLU A 480 -24.22 15.15 12.19
CA GLU A 480 -24.88 16.19 12.99
C GLU A 480 -24.25 17.57 12.75
N SER A 481 -22.92 17.64 12.69
CA SER A 481 -22.15 18.88 12.54
C SER A 481 -21.17 18.77 11.37
N PRO A 482 -21.52 19.22 10.15
CA PRO A 482 -20.58 19.32 9.04
C PRO A 482 -19.41 20.25 9.39
N LEU A 483 -18.18 19.88 9.03
CA LEU A 483 -17.02 20.71 9.28
C LEU A 483 -16.87 21.79 8.21
N ARG A 484 -17.17 23.04 8.54
CA ARG A 484 -16.92 24.19 7.66
C ARG A 484 -15.42 24.43 7.53
N LEU A 485 -14.92 24.49 6.31
CA LEU A 485 -13.52 24.84 6.04
C LEU A 485 -13.31 26.34 6.05
N GLY A 486 -12.18 26.76 6.62
CA GLY A 486 -11.76 28.16 6.57
C GLY A 486 -11.24 28.58 5.20
N HIS A 487 -11.12 29.87 4.99
CA HIS A 487 -10.85 30.49 3.70
C HIS A 487 -9.41 30.31 3.15
N PHE A 488 -8.54 29.55 3.81
CA PHE A 488 -7.20 29.24 3.27
C PHE A 488 -7.25 28.40 1.99
N VAL A 489 -8.37 27.73 1.73
CA VAL A 489 -8.65 27.00 0.50
C VAL A 489 -10.01 27.43 -0.02
N GLN A 490 -10.07 27.88 -1.26
CA GLN A 490 -11.29 28.39 -1.87
C GLN A 490 -11.51 27.81 -3.26
N LEU A 491 -12.77 27.54 -3.58
CA LEU A 491 -13.20 27.10 -4.91
C LEU A 491 -13.77 28.30 -5.66
N ARG A 492 -13.19 28.66 -6.81
CA ARG A 492 -13.65 29.78 -7.63
C ARG A 492 -13.68 29.39 -9.11
N ALA A 493 -14.37 30.18 -9.93
CA ALA A 493 -14.32 30.02 -11.38
C ALA A 493 -12.89 30.15 -11.89
N ALA A 494 -12.51 29.30 -12.83
CA ALA A 494 -11.22 29.36 -13.47
C ALA A 494 -11.12 30.60 -14.40
N PRO A 495 -9.94 31.20 -14.57
CA PRO A 495 -9.78 32.45 -15.32
C PRO A 495 -10.19 32.37 -16.79
N SER A 496 -10.08 31.19 -17.41
CA SER A 496 -10.25 31.01 -18.85
C SER A 496 -11.35 30.02 -19.25
N SER A 497 -12.11 29.50 -18.29
CA SER A 497 -13.15 28.50 -18.58
C SER A 497 -14.33 28.61 -17.62
N ALA A 498 -15.47 28.02 -18.00
CA ALA A 498 -16.63 27.87 -17.11
C ALA A 498 -16.42 26.82 -16.00
N GLN A 499 -15.19 26.32 -15.85
CA GLN A 499 -14.81 25.32 -14.87
C GLN A 499 -14.40 25.98 -13.55
N TYR A 500 -14.34 25.17 -12.49
CA TYR A 500 -13.83 25.60 -11.20
C TYR A 500 -12.35 25.25 -11.06
N THR A 501 -11.64 26.06 -10.29
CA THR A 501 -10.28 25.78 -9.81
C THR A 501 -10.17 26.08 -8.34
N THR A 502 -9.15 25.52 -7.70
CA THR A 502 -8.85 25.79 -6.30
C THR A 502 -7.80 26.86 -6.17
N TYR A 503 -8.06 27.81 -5.29
CA TYR A 503 -7.12 28.83 -4.85
C TYR A 503 -6.68 28.56 -3.41
N PHE A 504 -5.38 28.64 -3.20
CA PHE A 504 -4.74 28.44 -1.89
C PHE A 504 -4.17 29.75 -1.38
N TYR A 505 -4.31 30.00 -0.10
CA TYR A 505 -3.68 31.15 0.56
C TYR A 505 -2.17 31.12 0.36
N ASN A 506 -1.61 32.22 -0.08
CA ASN A 506 -0.18 32.37 -0.29
C ASN A 506 0.43 33.37 0.70
N ARG A 507 -0.06 34.62 0.73
CA ARG A 507 0.43 35.64 1.62
C ARG A 507 -0.54 36.81 1.80
N THR A 508 -0.29 37.60 2.84
CA THR A 508 -0.96 38.88 3.09
C THR A 508 -0.19 40.04 2.42
N GLU A 509 -0.90 40.94 1.76
CA GLU A 509 -0.38 42.11 1.10
C GLU A 509 -1.20 43.34 1.56
N GLY A 510 -0.81 43.96 2.68
CA GLY A 510 -1.58 45.03 3.30
C GLY A 510 -2.97 44.58 3.75
N ALA A 511 -4.03 45.22 3.25
CA ALA A 511 -5.42 44.85 3.54
C ALA A 511 -5.95 43.69 2.66
N ARG A 512 -5.12 43.11 1.82
CA ARG A 512 -5.50 42.04 0.89
C ARG A 512 -4.73 40.77 1.13
N VAL A 513 -5.31 39.68 0.69
CA VAL A 513 -4.69 38.35 0.68
C VAL A 513 -4.50 37.90 -0.76
N ARG A 514 -3.30 37.45 -1.07
CA ARG A 514 -2.97 36.84 -2.35
C ARG A 514 -3.28 35.34 -2.27
N MET A 515 -4.04 34.85 -3.24
CA MET A 515 -4.38 33.46 -3.41
C MET A 515 -3.79 32.95 -4.73
N VAL A 516 -3.26 31.74 -4.75
CA VAL A 516 -2.62 31.14 -5.92
C VAL A 516 -3.33 29.83 -6.29
N SER A 517 -3.42 29.55 -7.60
CA SER A 517 -3.86 28.27 -8.10
C SER A 517 -2.68 27.47 -8.62
N TYR A 518 -2.49 26.25 -8.10
CA TYR A 518 -1.44 25.34 -8.59
C TYR A 518 -1.80 24.68 -9.94
N GLN A 519 -3.07 24.77 -10.33
CA GLN A 519 -3.54 24.22 -11.61
C GLN A 519 -3.26 25.15 -12.79
N TYR A 520 -3.36 26.47 -12.58
CA TYR A 520 -3.24 27.48 -13.65
C TYR A 520 -1.97 28.33 -13.55
N GLY A 521 -1.15 28.10 -12.52
CA GLY A 521 0.11 28.81 -12.33
C GLY A 521 -0.02 30.27 -11.87
N PRO A 522 1.07 31.03 -11.87
CA PRO A 522 1.13 32.36 -11.27
C PRO A 522 0.27 33.42 -11.97
N ASP A 523 -0.08 33.23 -13.24
CA ASP A 523 -0.91 34.19 -14.00
C ASP A 523 -2.40 34.16 -13.60
N SER A 524 -2.80 33.24 -12.75
CA SER A 524 -4.19 33.08 -12.26
C SER A 524 -4.35 33.51 -10.80
N GLU A 525 -3.50 34.39 -10.31
CA GLU A 525 -3.59 34.90 -8.95
C GLU A 525 -4.85 35.74 -8.74
N VAL A 526 -5.48 35.56 -7.58
CA VAL A 526 -6.61 36.41 -7.16
C VAL A 526 -6.29 37.05 -5.83
N GLN A 527 -6.86 38.24 -5.64
CA GLN A 527 -6.79 38.95 -4.37
C GLN A 527 -8.13 38.84 -3.64
N ASP A 528 -8.07 38.64 -2.35
CA ASP A 528 -9.21 38.60 -1.45
C ASP A 528 -9.06 39.62 -0.33
N ASP A 529 -10.16 39.90 0.39
CA ASP A 529 -10.13 40.81 1.53
C ASP A 529 -9.53 40.11 2.75
N LEU A 530 -8.53 40.71 3.38
CA LEU A 530 -7.93 40.24 4.63
C LEU A 530 -9.00 40.05 5.73
N GLN A 531 -10.03 40.89 5.76
CA GLN A 531 -11.08 40.81 6.78
C GLN A 531 -11.80 39.45 6.80
N THR A 532 -11.98 38.83 5.63
CA THR A 532 -12.56 37.49 5.52
C THR A 532 -11.71 36.43 6.26
N PHE A 533 -10.39 36.52 6.13
CA PHE A 533 -9.46 35.64 6.84
C PHE A 533 -9.38 35.94 8.33
N LEU A 534 -9.45 37.20 8.72
CA LEU A 534 -9.43 37.59 10.13
C LEU A 534 -10.66 37.08 10.88
N THR A 535 -11.81 36.98 10.22
CA THR A 535 -13.02 36.41 10.79
C THR A 535 -12.82 34.91 11.14
N ASP A 536 -12.13 34.18 10.28
CA ASP A 536 -11.91 32.76 10.50
C ASP A 536 -10.68 32.46 11.37
N PHE A 537 -9.58 33.20 11.18
CA PHE A 537 -8.27 32.88 11.76
C PHE A 537 -7.54 34.11 12.33
N GLY A 538 -8.29 35.07 12.84
CA GLY A 538 -7.79 36.36 13.25
C GLY A 538 -6.57 36.35 14.17
N ALA A 539 -6.57 35.42 15.12
CA ALA A 539 -5.45 35.26 16.04
C ALA A 539 -4.16 34.72 15.40
N LEU A 540 -4.24 34.04 14.25
CA LEU A 540 -3.07 33.60 13.49
C LEU A 540 -2.53 34.69 12.56
N ALA A 541 -3.40 35.58 12.07
CA ALA A 541 -3.09 36.57 11.06
C ALA A 541 -2.67 37.92 11.66
N MET A 542 -2.93 38.20 12.92
CA MET A 542 -2.47 39.39 13.60
C MET A 542 -1.09 39.12 14.21
N GLY A 543 -0.03 39.58 13.52
CA GLY A 543 1.26 39.76 14.15
C GLY A 543 1.09 40.66 15.39
N GLU A 544 1.90 40.45 16.41
CA GLU A 544 1.92 41.33 17.59
C GLU A 544 2.07 42.79 17.11
N VAL A 545 1.07 43.59 17.45
CA VAL A 545 1.19 45.07 17.39
C VAL A 545 2.14 45.50 18.49
#